data_e8fb4db063b2e68c94987be376d9a8e3
#
_entry.id   e8fb4db063b2e68c94987be376d9a8e3
#
_cell.length_a   1.000
_cell.length_b   1.000
_cell.length_c   1.000
_cell.angle_alpha   90.00
_cell.angle_beta   90.00
_cell.angle_gamma   90.00
#
_symmetry.space_group_name_H-M   'P 1'
#
loop_
_entity.id
_entity.type
_entity.pdbx_description
1 polymer ?
#
loop_
_entity_poly.entity_id
_entity_poly.type
_entity_poly.pdbx_seq_one_letter_code
_entity_poly.pdbx_strand_id
1 'polypeptide(L)'
;MCIRDSINSIQGMAIDVHTRKSRVAKPKGGLSGPLCHHIAVRMVWEVAQAVDIPINGVGGVMTGEDAAEFILAGATCVSVGMANFVDPCASLKIAHELEAWAESQGVKDINELVGAFEC
;
A
#
# COMPACT_ATOMS: atom_id res chain seq x y z
N MET A 1 4.75 -7.14 -20.30
CA MET A 1 3.79 -6.29 -19.52
C MET A 1 4.62 -5.33 -18.68
N CYS A 2 4.45 -4.04 -18.87
CA CYS A 2 5.11 -3.05 -18.02
C CYS A 2 4.19 -2.74 -16.82
N ILE A 3 4.73 -2.89 -15.61
CA ILE A 3 4.05 -2.53 -14.36
C ILE A 3 4.87 -1.44 -13.72
N ARG A 4 4.22 -0.43 -13.13
CA ARG A 4 4.87 0.63 -12.39
C ARG A 4 4.57 0.50 -10.90
N ASP A 5 5.63 0.33 -10.11
CA ASP A 5 5.56 0.53 -8.66
C ASP A 5 5.42 2.03 -8.37
N SER A 6 4.43 2.38 -7.56
CA SER A 6 4.07 3.78 -7.33
C SER A 6 4.98 4.51 -6.36
N ILE A 7 5.67 3.80 -5.45
CA ILE A 7 6.45 4.40 -4.37
C ILE A 7 7.69 3.58 -4.04
N ASN A 8 8.76 4.28 -3.66
CA ASN A 8 9.90 3.71 -2.95
C ASN A 8 9.81 4.08 -1.45
N SER A 9 10.62 3.46 -0.59
CA SER A 9 10.61 3.70 0.86
C SER A 9 10.77 5.19 1.18
N ILE A 10 9.88 5.70 2.02
CA ILE A 10 10.00 7.04 2.61
C ILE A 10 11.14 7.00 3.62
N GLN A 11 12.03 7.99 3.60
CA GLN A 11 13.14 8.03 4.54
C GLN A 11 12.70 8.63 5.88
N GLY A 12 13.04 7.94 6.95
CA GLY A 12 12.87 8.39 8.33
C GLY A 12 14.18 8.36 9.11
N MET A 13 14.15 8.91 10.31
CA MET A 13 15.27 8.90 11.25
C MET A 13 14.74 8.69 12.67
N ALA A 14 15.46 7.91 13.47
CA ALA A 14 15.17 7.73 14.88
C ALA A 14 16.43 7.92 15.72
N ILE A 15 16.33 8.78 16.75
CA ILE A 15 17.43 9.12 17.64
C ILE A 15 17.10 8.58 19.04
N ASP A 16 18.08 7.92 19.65
CA ASP A 16 18.06 7.61 21.08
C ASP A 16 18.50 8.86 21.84
N VAL A 17 17.57 9.46 22.59
CA VAL A 17 17.80 10.72 23.29
C VAL A 17 18.78 10.58 24.48
N HIS A 18 18.94 9.39 25.03
CA HIS A 18 19.83 9.13 26.16
C HIS A 18 21.28 8.92 25.68
N THR A 19 21.47 8.14 24.65
CA THR A 19 22.80 7.86 24.08
C THR A 19 23.21 8.86 23.01
N ARG A 20 22.27 9.67 22.51
CA ARG A 20 22.45 10.64 21.41
C ARG A 20 22.97 9.99 20.13
N LYS A 21 22.63 8.73 19.91
CA LYS A 21 23.02 7.93 18.73
C LYS A 21 21.79 7.57 17.88
N SER A 22 22.03 7.22 16.64
CA SER A 22 20.97 6.65 15.80
C SER A 22 20.49 5.32 16.37
N ARG A 23 19.17 5.11 16.39
CA ARG A 23 18.56 3.82 16.79
C ARG A 23 18.67 2.75 15.70
N VAL A 24 19.05 3.14 14.49
CA VAL A 24 19.29 2.24 13.35
C VAL A 24 20.74 2.36 12.91
N ALA A 25 21.24 1.36 12.17
CA ALA A 25 22.65 1.26 11.79
C ALA A 25 23.18 2.46 10.97
N LYS A 26 22.27 3.14 10.26
CA LYS A 26 22.57 4.37 9.49
C LYS A 26 21.71 5.51 10.03
N PRO A 27 22.13 6.79 9.86
CA PRO A 27 21.36 7.95 10.33
C PRO A 27 19.94 8.01 9.76
N LYS A 28 19.76 7.52 8.52
CA LYS A 28 18.46 7.47 7.84
C LYS A 28 18.14 6.03 7.48
N GLY A 29 16.87 5.65 7.57
CA GLY A 29 16.35 4.35 7.19
C GLY A 29 15.02 4.47 6.47
N GLY A 30 14.64 3.41 5.74
CA GLY A 30 13.32 3.33 5.12
C GLY A 30 12.24 3.21 6.20
N LEU A 31 11.19 4.00 6.06
CA LEU A 31 9.97 3.89 6.85
C LEU A 31 9.01 2.94 6.14
N SER A 32 8.44 2.00 6.87
CA SER A 32 7.44 1.04 6.38
C SER A 32 6.33 0.83 7.40
N GLY A 33 5.29 0.13 7.01
CA GLY A 33 4.13 -0.11 7.86
C GLY A 33 3.00 0.89 7.64
N PRO A 34 1.92 0.84 8.44
CA PRO A 34 0.67 1.57 8.21
C PRO A 34 0.85 3.10 8.14
N LEU A 35 1.88 3.64 8.78
CA LEU A 35 2.17 5.08 8.72
C LEU A 35 2.43 5.60 7.30
N CYS A 36 2.89 4.74 6.38
CA CYS A 36 3.17 5.12 5.00
C CYS A 36 1.94 5.00 4.08
N HIS A 37 0.84 4.39 4.54
CA HIS A 37 -0.28 3.99 3.71
C HIS A 37 -0.90 5.15 2.95
N HIS A 38 -1.37 6.17 3.63
CA HIS A 38 -2.04 7.32 2.99
C HIS A 38 -1.15 8.10 2.00
N ILE A 39 0.16 8.15 2.27
CA ILE A 39 1.13 8.74 1.33
C ILE A 39 1.22 7.87 0.07
N ALA A 40 1.26 6.56 0.23
CA ALA A 40 1.33 5.61 -0.87
C ALA A 40 0.06 5.63 -1.72
N VAL A 41 -1.13 5.66 -1.11
CA VAL A 41 -2.43 5.78 -1.81
C VAL A 41 -2.46 7.05 -2.67
N ARG A 42 -2.08 8.21 -2.12
CA ARG A 42 -1.99 9.46 -2.89
C ARG A 42 -1.05 9.32 -4.09
N MET A 43 0.12 8.71 -3.92
CA MET A 43 1.09 8.54 -5.00
C MET A 43 0.59 7.57 -6.09
N VAL A 44 -0.15 6.52 -5.71
CA VAL A 44 -0.83 5.64 -6.68
C VAL A 44 -1.83 6.45 -7.50
N TRP A 45 -2.66 7.25 -6.85
CA TRP A 45 -3.65 8.07 -7.52
C TRP A 45 -2.99 9.07 -8.51
N GLU A 46 -1.93 9.78 -8.08
CA GLU A 46 -1.19 10.70 -8.95
C GLU A 46 -0.57 9.99 -10.17
N VAL A 47 -0.01 8.78 -9.97
CA VAL A 47 0.55 7.98 -11.08
C VAL A 47 -0.54 7.50 -12.02
N ALA A 48 -1.69 7.07 -11.49
CA ALA A 48 -2.83 6.63 -12.30
C ALA A 48 -3.38 7.72 -13.22
N GLN A 49 -3.27 9.00 -12.83
CA GLN A 49 -3.65 10.13 -13.68
C GLN A 49 -2.62 10.40 -14.80
N ALA A 50 -1.40 9.88 -14.68
CA ALA A 50 -0.30 10.21 -15.58
C ALA A 50 0.07 9.12 -16.58
N VAL A 51 -0.35 7.87 -16.35
CA VAL A 51 0.06 6.72 -17.18
C VAL A 51 -1.08 5.73 -17.42
N ASP A 52 -1.07 5.08 -18.60
CA ASP A 52 -2.05 4.06 -19.01
C ASP A 52 -1.46 2.63 -18.88
N ILE A 53 -0.60 2.39 -17.91
CA ILE A 53 -0.02 1.06 -17.66
C ILE A 53 -0.48 0.52 -16.31
N PRO A 54 -0.49 -0.82 -16.12
CA PRO A 54 -0.82 -1.40 -14.84
C PRO A 54 0.06 -0.86 -13.71
N ILE A 55 -0.57 -0.53 -12.59
CA ILE A 55 0.08 0.05 -11.41
C ILE A 55 0.01 -0.96 -10.26
N ASN A 56 1.15 -1.17 -9.60
CA ASN A 56 1.22 -1.94 -8.37
C ASN A 56 1.18 -1.00 -7.16
N GLY A 57 0.11 -1.07 -6.39
CA GLY A 57 -0.03 -0.37 -5.12
C GLY A 57 0.77 -1.08 -4.02
N VAL A 58 1.67 -0.34 -3.37
CA VAL A 58 2.49 -0.87 -2.28
C VAL A 58 2.72 0.19 -1.22
N GLY A 59 2.62 -0.21 0.05
CA GLY A 59 2.91 0.65 1.19
C GLY A 59 1.84 0.59 2.28
N GLY A 60 2.19 0.00 3.41
CA GLY A 60 1.40 0.03 4.63
C GLY A 60 0.10 -0.77 4.64
N VAL A 61 -0.11 -1.67 3.68
CA VAL A 61 -1.29 -2.53 3.61
C VAL A 61 -1.31 -3.50 4.77
N MET A 62 -2.34 -3.43 5.61
CA MET A 62 -2.55 -4.27 6.78
C MET A 62 -3.91 -4.99 6.76
N THR A 63 -4.89 -4.47 6.00
CA THR A 63 -6.27 -4.96 5.92
C THR A 63 -6.74 -5.03 4.47
N GLY A 64 -7.89 -5.71 4.24
CA GLY A 64 -8.56 -5.72 2.94
C GLY A 64 -9.05 -4.34 2.51
N GLU A 65 -9.46 -3.48 3.46
CA GLU A 65 -9.87 -2.11 3.18
C GLU A 65 -8.68 -1.25 2.70
N ASP A 66 -7.48 -1.41 3.30
CA ASP A 66 -6.27 -0.75 2.81
C ASP A 66 -5.96 -1.16 1.36
N ALA A 67 -6.16 -2.45 1.03
CA ALA A 67 -6.00 -2.92 -0.34
C ALA A 67 -7.06 -2.32 -1.29
N ALA A 68 -8.30 -2.18 -0.82
CA ALA A 68 -9.38 -1.55 -1.58
C ALA A 68 -9.08 -0.07 -1.86
N GLU A 69 -8.51 0.68 -0.91
CA GLU A 69 -8.10 2.08 -1.15
C GLU A 69 -7.11 2.20 -2.32
N PHE A 70 -6.14 1.28 -2.43
CA PHE A 70 -5.23 1.25 -3.58
C PHE A 70 -5.94 0.97 -4.90
N ILE A 71 -6.88 0.01 -4.92
CA ILE A 71 -7.66 -0.32 -6.12
C ILE A 71 -8.49 0.91 -6.55
N LEU A 72 -9.21 1.53 -5.62
CA LEU A 72 -9.99 2.73 -5.90
C LEU A 72 -9.12 3.90 -6.39
N ALA A 73 -7.90 4.03 -5.88
CA ALA A 73 -6.94 5.03 -6.34
C ALA A 73 -6.37 4.77 -7.74
N GLY A 74 -6.56 3.57 -8.31
CA GLY A 74 -6.13 3.20 -9.66
C GLY A 74 -5.07 2.11 -9.75
N ALA A 75 -4.74 1.44 -8.64
CA ALA A 75 -3.87 0.28 -8.69
C ALA A 75 -4.61 -0.92 -9.31
N THR A 76 -3.93 -1.66 -10.17
CA THR A 76 -4.43 -2.90 -10.78
C THR A 76 -4.03 -4.15 -9.99
N CYS A 77 -3.06 -4.02 -9.11
CA CYS A 77 -2.66 -5.04 -8.14
C CYS A 77 -2.10 -4.38 -6.87
N VAL A 78 -2.06 -5.13 -5.78
CA VAL A 78 -1.59 -4.65 -4.48
C VAL A 78 -0.54 -5.61 -3.93
N SER A 79 0.55 -5.06 -3.43
CA SER A 79 1.62 -5.83 -2.78
C SER A 79 1.58 -5.66 -1.27
N VAL A 80 1.56 -6.78 -0.55
CA VAL A 80 1.60 -6.84 0.90
C VAL A 80 3.01 -7.17 1.36
N GLY A 81 3.64 -6.25 2.07
CA GLY A 81 5.02 -6.40 2.55
C GLY A 81 5.09 -6.57 4.07
N MET A 82 5.09 -5.47 4.80
CA MET A 82 5.34 -5.42 6.26
C MET A 82 4.37 -6.30 7.06
N ALA A 83 3.11 -6.39 6.67
CA ALA A 83 2.11 -7.20 7.37
C ALA A 83 2.54 -8.68 7.52
N ASN A 84 3.25 -9.24 6.53
CA ASN A 84 3.73 -10.62 6.57
C ASN A 84 4.84 -10.85 7.62
N PHE A 85 5.52 -9.81 8.09
CA PHE A 85 6.48 -9.93 9.20
C PHE A 85 5.78 -9.96 10.56
N VAL A 86 4.56 -9.40 10.64
CA VAL A 86 3.72 -9.44 11.84
C VAL A 86 2.91 -10.74 11.88
N ASP A 87 2.32 -11.11 10.75
CA ASP A 87 1.53 -12.32 10.56
C ASP A 87 1.90 -12.97 9.21
N PRO A 88 2.52 -14.16 9.20
CA PRO A 88 2.91 -14.84 7.97
C PRO A 88 1.73 -15.15 7.02
N CYS A 89 0.50 -15.18 7.55
CA CYS A 89 -0.73 -15.39 6.77
C CYS A 89 -1.42 -14.08 6.34
N ALA A 90 -0.81 -12.92 6.59
CA ALA A 90 -1.43 -11.62 6.35
C ALA A 90 -1.92 -11.46 4.90
N SER A 91 -1.10 -11.81 3.92
CA SER A 91 -1.48 -11.69 2.51
C SER A 91 -2.74 -12.47 2.16
N LEU A 92 -2.90 -13.68 2.71
CA LEU A 92 -4.10 -14.51 2.48
C LEU A 92 -5.33 -13.89 3.16
N LYS A 93 -5.17 -13.44 4.40
CA LYS A 93 -6.26 -12.78 5.15
C LYS A 93 -6.73 -11.52 4.44
N ILE A 94 -5.79 -10.66 4.02
CA ILE A 94 -6.07 -9.42 3.29
C ILE A 94 -6.80 -9.72 1.96
N ALA A 95 -6.41 -10.78 1.24
CA ALA A 95 -7.09 -11.18 0.02
C ALA A 95 -8.56 -11.58 0.29
N HIS A 96 -8.83 -12.38 1.33
CA HIS A 96 -10.20 -12.74 1.71
C HIS A 96 -11.01 -11.56 2.22
N GLU A 97 -10.40 -10.65 2.98
CA GLU A 97 -11.05 -9.43 3.43
C GLU A 97 -11.42 -8.51 2.26
N LEU A 98 -10.53 -8.38 1.26
CA LEU A 98 -10.79 -7.61 0.04
C LEU A 98 -11.92 -8.24 -0.78
N GLU A 99 -11.95 -9.57 -0.91
CA GLU A 99 -13.02 -10.30 -1.57
C GLU A 99 -14.38 -10.05 -0.89
N ALA A 100 -14.44 -10.23 0.45
CA ALA A 100 -15.63 -9.97 1.24
C ALA A 100 -16.11 -8.51 1.15
N TRP A 101 -15.17 -7.57 1.12
CA TRP A 101 -15.47 -6.15 0.91
C TRP A 101 -16.09 -5.92 -0.47
N ALA A 102 -15.51 -6.45 -1.55
CA ALA A 102 -16.03 -6.31 -2.91
C ALA A 102 -17.44 -6.91 -3.05
N GLU A 103 -17.67 -8.09 -2.46
CA GLU A 103 -19.01 -8.69 -2.39
C GLU A 103 -20.02 -7.79 -1.68
N SER A 104 -19.63 -7.16 -0.56
CA SER A 104 -20.47 -6.22 0.18
C SER A 104 -20.87 -4.98 -0.63
N GLN A 105 -20.02 -4.57 -1.58
CA GLN A 105 -20.29 -3.48 -2.53
C GLN A 105 -21.13 -3.95 -3.73
N GLY A 106 -21.46 -5.23 -3.84
CA GLY A 106 -22.24 -5.80 -4.95
C GLY A 106 -21.44 -5.92 -6.25
N VAL A 107 -20.11 -5.83 -6.18
CA VAL A 107 -19.19 -5.90 -7.32
C VAL A 107 -18.81 -7.36 -7.58
N LYS A 108 -18.89 -7.78 -8.85
CA LYS A 108 -18.55 -9.13 -9.27
C LYS A 108 -17.11 -9.26 -9.78
N ASP A 109 -16.55 -8.19 -10.27
CA ASP A 109 -15.19 -8.13 -10.78
C ASP A 109 -14.50 -6.91 -10.15
N ILE A 110 -13.43 -7.14 -9.38
CA ILE A 110 -12.67 -6.11 -8.72
C ILE A 110 -12.10 -5.07 -9.71
N ASN A 111 -11.90 -5.45 -10.97
CA ASN A 111 -11.44 -4.55 -12.01
C ASN A 111 -12.41 -3.40 -12.30
N GLU A 112 -13.70 -3.57 -11.98
CA GLU A 112 -14.70 -2.49 -12.10
C GLU A 112 -14.44 -1.32 -11.13
N LEU A 113 -13.68 -1.58 -10.06
CA LEU A 113 -13.36 -0.61 -9.02
C LEU A 113 -12.01 0.08 -9.23
N VAL A 114 -11.21 -0.34 -10.22
CA VAL A 114 -9.91 0.28 -10.49
C VAL A 114 -10.09 1.73 -10.93
N GLY A 115 -9.62 2.65 -10.10
CA GLY A 115 -9.74 4.09 -10.34
C GLY A 115 -11.15 4.67 -10.15
N ALA A 116 -12.03 3.94 -9.47
CA ALA A 116 -13.42 4.37 -9.21
C ALA A 116 -13.56 5.39 -8.07
N PHE A 117 -12.45 5.96 -7.59
CA PHE A 117 -12.48 7.03 -6.58
C PHE A 117 -13.13 8.30 -7.15
N GLU A 118 -14.17 8.80 -6.47
CA GLU A 118 -14.88 10.04 -6.80
C GLU A 118 -14.47 11.16 -5.84
N CYS A 119 -14.18 12.35 -6.38
CA CYS A 119 -13.86 13.56 -5.60
C CYS A 119 -15.11 14.38 -5.29
#